data_b22769d8fbab51f25ced21662db28185
#
_entry.id   b22769d8fbab51f25ced21662db28185
#
_cell.length_a   1.000
_cell.length_b   1.000
_cell.length_c   1.000
_cell.angle_alpha   90.00
_cell.angle_beta   90.00
_cell.angle_gamma   90.00
#
_symmetry.space_group_name_H-M   'P 1'
#
loop_
_entity.id
_entity.type
_entity.pdbx_description
1 polymer ?
#
loop_
_entity_poly.entity_id
_entity_poly.type
_entity_poly.pdbx_seq_one_letter_code
_entity_poly.pdbx_strand_id
1 'polypeptide(L)'
;RAARYGDVRGTDPGRLGEVATEMITRICAGLPAAVRSLDETAEQVMRERIDAVHSATGLLADPASRHRWLDTLGRLVPRCPPVISGRLTRLLLDAGRVSPDEAGLRMSRALSAAVPAPAAAGWAEGFLAGSGLLLVHDDKLLALADGWLAGLTADAFTAVLPALRRTFGGFAPPERRAIGQKAALLDGSGRGAVAVADPDDDLDPGRAVLAAGAAALILGVVP
;
A
#
# COMPACT_ATOMS: atom_id res chain seq x y z
N ARG A 1 -7.97 -22.02 10.51
CA ARG A 1 -7.49 -23.44 10.47
C ARG A 1 -8.59 -24.42 10.84
N ALA A 2 -9.39 -24.15 11.87
CA ALA A 2 -10.48 -25.04 12.31
C ALA A 2 -11.53 -25.32 11.21
N ALA A 3 -11.89 -24.33 10.39
CA ALA A 3 -12.83 -24.50 9.27
C ALA A 3 -12.32 -25.45 8.16
N ARG A 4 -11.01 -25.70 8.06
CA ARG A 4 -10.43 -26.66 7.11
C ARG A 4 -10.24 -28.05 7.68
N TYR A 5 -10.16 -28.19 9.01
CA TYR A 5 -9.80 -29.45 9.70
C TYR A 5 -10.84 -29.85 10.76
N GLY A 6 -12.01 -29.18 10.79
CA GLY A 6 -13.06 -29.43 11.79
C GLY A 6 -13.53 -30.89 11.86
N ASP A 7 -13.63 -31.54 10.71
CA ASP A 7 -14.08 -32.92 10.59
C ASP A 7 -13.14 -33.93 11.27
N VAL A 8 -11.85 -33.63 11.36
CA VAL A 8 -10.85 -34.52 11.98
C VAL A 8 -10.88 -34.47 13.52
N ARG A 9 -11.49 -33.42 14.13
CA ARG A 9 -11.54 -33.22 15.59
C ARG A 9 -12.93 -33.19 16.21
N GLY A 10 -13.95 -33.61 15.49
CA GLY A 10 -15.34 -33.64 15.99
C GLY A 10 -15.93 -32.23 16.25
N THR A 11 -15.34 -31.18 15.67
CA THR A 11 -15.86 -29.81 15.75
C THR A 11 -16.84 -29.61 14.59
N ASP A 12 -18.08 -29.28 14.90
CA ASP A 12 -19.14 -29.03 13.91
C ASP A 12 -18.78 -27.80 13.05
N PRO A 13 -18.46 -27.95 11.74
CA PRO A 13 -18.10 -26.85 10.85
C PRO A 13 -19.22 -25.82 10.72
N GLY A 14 -20.50 -26.23 10.81
CA GLY A 14 -21.65 -25.34 10.73
C GLY A 14 -21.69 -24.36 11.89
N ARG A 15 -21.55 -24.85 13.12
CA ARG A 15 -21.51 -23.99 14.32
C ARG A 15 -20.31 -23.03 14.32
N LEU A 16 -19.16 -23.48 13.85
CA LEU A 16 -18.00 -22.59 13.69
C LEU A 16 -18.25 -21.47 12.67
N GLY A 17 -18.93 -21.79 11.57
CA GLY A 17 -19.36 -20.83 10.57
C GLY A 17 -20.32 -19.78 11.15
N GLU A 18 -21.31 -20.19 11.93
CA GLU A 18 -22.25 -19.28 12.61
C GLU A 18 -21.53 -18.32 13.57
N VAL A 19 -20.64 -18.85 14.42
CA VAL A 19 -19.84 -18.04 15.34
C VAL A 19 -18.97 -17.03 14.57
N ALA A 20 -18.32 -17.47 13.51
CA ALA A 20 -17.46 -16.59 12.70
C ALA A 20 -18.28 -15.48 12.02
N THR A 21 -19.48 -15.78 11.51
CA THR A 21 -20.42 -14.81 10.91
C THR A 21 -20.84 -13.75 11.94
N GLU A 22 -21.18 -14.20 13.15
CA GLU A 22 -21.53 -13.28 14.25
C GLU A 22 -20.36 -12.40 14.66
N MET A 23 -19.15 -12.96 14.75
CA MET A 23 -17.92 -12.18 15.04
C MET A 23 -17.68 -11.11 13.98
N ILE A 24 -17.81 -11.44 12.69
CA ILE A 24 -17.63 -10.45 11.60
C ILE A 24 -18.69 -9.35 11.71
N THR A 25 -19.92 -9.69 12.04
CA THR A 25 -20.99 -8.70 12.24
C THR A 25 -20.63 -7.71 13.34
N ARG A 26 -20.15 -8.20 14.48
CA ARG A 26 -19.69 -7.35 15.61
C ARG A 26 -18.46 -6.52 15.24
N ILE A 27 -17.49 -7.10 14.53
CA ILE A 27 -16.30 -6.38 14.05
C ILE A 27 -16.73 -5.25 13.12
N CYS A 28 -17.60 -5.50 12.14
CA CYS A 28 -18.10 -4.48 11.22
C CYS A 28 -18.82 -3.32 11.96
N ALA A 29 -19.55 -3.63 13.03
CA ALA A 29 -20.23 -2.62 13.84
C ALA A 29 -19.24 -1.77 14.67
N GLY A 30 -18.20 -2.38 15.24
CA GLY A 30 -17.23 -1.71 16.13
C GLY A 30 -16.09 -1.01 15.38
N LEU A 31 -15.73 -1.46 14.18
CA LEU A 31 -14.57 -0.98 13.42
C LEU A 31 -14.59 0.55 13.18
N PRO A 32 -15.73 1.20 12.86
CA PRO A 32 -15.77 2.65 12.66
C PRO A 32 -15.35 3.48 13.88
N ALA A 33 -15.60 2.97 15.08
CA ALA A 33 -15.15 3.63 16.30
C ALA A 33 -13.67 3.31 16.58
N ALA A 34 -13.26 2.08 16.31
CA ALA A 34 -11.90 1.59 16.60
C ALA A 34 -10.81 2.23 15.73
N VAL A 35 -11.14 2.71 14.53
CA VAL A 35 -10.16 3.35 13.62
C VAL A 35 -10.02 4.86 13.84
N ARG A 36 -10.74 5.43 14.82
CA ARG A 36 -10.63 6.86 15.13
C ARG A 36 -9.50 7.09 16.14
N SER A 37 -8.77 8.18 15.96
CA SER A 37 -7.79 8.66 16.95
C SER A 37 -6.73 7.63 17.33
N LEU A 38 -6.19 6.93 16.34
CA LEU A 38 -5.07 6.03 16.51
C LEU A 38 -3.76 6.82 16.47
N ASP A 39 -2.79 6.45 17.30
CA ASP A 39 -1.40 6.84 17.12
C ASP A 39 -0.71 5.94 16.06
N GLU A 40 0.51 6.29 15.65
CA GLU A 40 1.24 5.58 14.60
C GLU A 40 1.39 4.08 14.90
N THR A 41 1.68 3.72 16.14
CA THR A 41 1.82 2.32 16.56
C THR A 41 0.48 1.58 16.48
N ALA A 42 -0.58 2.20 16.99
CA ALA A 42 -1.92 1.64 16.94
C ALA A 42 -2.45 1.52 15.49
N GLU A 43 -2.08 2.44 14.59
CA GLU A 43 -2.41 2.34 13.16
C GLU A 43 -1.82 1.07 12.53
N GLN A 44 -0.54 0.77 12.80
CA GLN A 44 0.12 -0.43 12.29
C GLN A 44 -0.55 -1.71 12.80
N VAL A 45 -0.82 -1.78 14.11
CA VAL A 45 -1.52 -2.91 14.72
C VAL A 45 -2.94 -3.06 14.16
N MET A 46 -3.65 -1.94 13.95
CA MET A 46 -4.99 -1.96 13.37
C MET A 46 -4.97 -2.45 11.92
N ARG A 47 -4.01 -2.03 11.12
CA ARG A 47 -3.80 -2.51 9.76
C ARG A 47 -3.64 -4.03 9.72
N GLU A 48 -2.78 -4.58 10.58
CA GLU A 48 -2.57 -6.03 10.66
C GLU A 48 -3.85 -6.79 11.08
N ARG A 49 -4.63 -6.22 12.00
CA ARG A 49 -5.93 -6.80 12.40
C ARG A 49 -6.93 -6.78 11.25
N ILE A 50 -7.00 -5.68 10.49
CA ILE A 50 -7.84 -5.58 9.29
C ILE A 50 -7.44 -6.64 8.27
N ASP A 51 -6.14 -6.84 8.02
CA ASP A 51 -5.62 -7.85 7.10
C ASP A 51 -5.99 -9.28 7.55
N ALA A 52 -5.87 -9.55 8.85
CA ALA A 52 -6.26 -10.84 9.42
C ALA A 52 -7.75 -11.13 9.26
N VAL A 53 -8.62 -10.14 9.54
CA VAL A 53 -10.08 -10.28 9.34
C VAL A 53 -10.40 -10.43 7.85
N HIS A 54 -9.78 -9.64 6.96
CA HIS A 54 -9.98 -9.74 5.52
C HIS A 54 -9.63 -11.15 5.00
N SER A 55 -8.50 -11.70 5.42
CA SER A 55 -8.08 -13.06 5.09
C SER A 55 -9.05 -14.11 5.64
N ALA A 56 -9.51 -13.93 6.88
CA ALA A 56 -10.50 -14.82 7.49
C ALA A 56 -11.83 -14.82 6.74
N THR A 57 -12.33 -13.64 6.32
CA THR A 57 -13.57 -13.55 5.52
C THR A 57 -13.47 -14.25 4.17
N GLY A 58 -12.26 -14.30 3.59
CA GLY A 58 -11.99 -15.04 2.35
C GLY A 58 -12.05 -16.57 2.50
N LEU A 59 -11.89 -17.07 3.73
CA LEU A 59 -11.94 -18.50 4.04
C LEU A 59 -13.35 -18.99 4.44
N LEU A 60 -14.29 -18.09 4.71
CA LEU A 60 -15.65 -18.44 5.06
C LEU A 60 -16.46 -18.77 3.80
N ALA A 61 -17.25 -19.84 3.90
CA ALA A 61 -18.22 -20.20 2.87
C ALA A 61 -19.51 -19.34 2.94
N ASP A 62 -19.39 -18.10 3.43
CA ASP A 62 -20.50 -17.14 3.58
C ASP A 62 -20.24 -15.87 2.78
N PRO A 63 -20.78 -15.78 1.55
CA PRO A 63 -20.64 -14.58 0.73
C PRO A 63 -21.25 -13.32 1.36
N ALA A 64 -22.28 -13.46 2.20
CA ALA A 64 -22.94 -12.32 2.83
C ALA A 64 -22.02 -11.61 3.84
N SER A 65 -21.28 -12.39 4.64
CA SER A 65 -20.26 -11.83 5.55
C SER A 65 -19.13 -11.13 4.79
N ARG A 66 -18.65 -11.71 3.69
CA ARG A 66 -17.65 -11.07 2.84
C ARG A 66 -18.17 -9.76 2.25
N HIS A 67 -19.40 -9.74 1.75
CA HIS A 67 -20.01 -8.53 1.21
C HIS A 67 -20.13 -7.43 2.27
N ARG A 68 -20.69 -7.77 3.45
CA ARG A 68 -20.82 -6.85 4.60
C ARG A 68 -19.47 -6.27 5.02
N TRP A 69 -18.42 -7.10 5.06
CA TRP A 69 -17.06 -6.68 5.37
C TRP A 69 -16.57 -5.64 4.36
N LEU A 70 -16.61 -5.95 3.06
CA LEU A 70 -16.16 -5.04 2.00
C LEU A 70 -16.95 -3.73 1.97
N ASP A 71 -18.26 -3.76 2.19
CA ASP A 71 -19.07 -2.55 2.30
C ASP A 71 -18.69 -1.71 3.51
N THR A 72 -18.34 -2.34 4.63
CA THR A 72 -17.85 -1.64 5.82
C THR A 72 -16.52 -0.96 5.52
N LEU A 73 -15.56 -1.66 4.87
CA LEU A 73 -14.29 -1.05 4.45
C LEU A 73 -14.53 0.16 3.53
N GLY A 74 -15.40 0.03 2.53
CA GLY A 74 -15.71 1.12 1.58
C GLY A 74 -16.22 2.39 2.26
N ARG A 75 -17.08 2.25 3.27
CA ARG A 75 -17.59 3.39 4.06
C ARG A 75 -16.55 4.04 4.95
N LEU A 76 -15.50 3.28 5.33
CA LEU A 76 -14.46 3.76 6.22
C LEU A 76 -13.34 4.53 5.52
N VAL A 77 -13.04 4.22 4.25
CA VAL A 77 -11.95 4.85 3.49
C VAL A 77 -11.82 6.36 3.71
N PRO A 78 -12.90 7.19 3.61
CA PRO A 78 -12.79 8.64 3.76
C PRO A 78 -12.69 9.14 5.22
N ARG A 79 -12.73 8.24 6.20
CA ARG A 79 -12.91 8.59 7.63
C ARG A 79 -11.84 8.02 8.55
N CYS A 80 -10.83 7.36 8.02
CA CYS A 80 -9.77 6.73 8.78
C CYS A 80 -8.40 7.37 8.50
N PRO A 81 -7.41 7.13 9.35
CA PRO A 81 -6.05 7.61 9.15
C PRO A 81 -5.46 7.19 7.80
N PRO A 82 -4.47 7.94 7.28
CA PRO A 82 -3.92 7.72 5.93
C PRO A 82 -3.44 6.28 5.69
N VAL A 83 -2.68 5.69 6.62
CA VAL A 83 -2.19 4.29 6.51
C VAL A 83 -3.34 3.30 6.35
N ILE A 84 -4.38 3.45 7.18
CA ILE A 84 -5.58 2.61 7.10
C ILE A 84 -6.31 2.86 5.78
N SER A 85 -6.54 4.13 5.40
CA SER A 85 -7.22 4.50 4.16
C SER A 85 -6.56 3.91 2.92
N GLY A 86 -5.22 3.98 2.84
CA GLY A 86 -4.44 3.35 1.78
C GLY A 86 -4.66 1.84 1.76
N ARG A 87 -4.56 1.18 2.92
CA ARG A 87 -4.77 -0.27 3.02
C ARG A 87 -6.17 -0.69 2.62
N LEU A 88 -7.22 0.00 3.09
CA LEU A 88 -8.60 -0.30 2.71
C LEU A 88 -8.82 -0.13 1.20
N THR A 89 -8.24 0.92 0.61
CA THR A 89 -8.31 1.13 -0.85
C THR A 89 -7.69 -0.04 -1.61
N ARG A 90 -6.54 -0.55 -1.16
CA ARG A 90 -5.90 -1.72 -1.76
C ARG A 90 -6.76 -2.98 -1.62
N LEU A 91 -7.28 -3.28 -0.45
CA LEU A 91 -8.13 -4.46 -0.23
C LEU A 91 -9.42 -4.42 -1.07
N LEU A 92 -9.98 -3.23 -1.28
CA LEU A 92 -11.15 -3.04 -2.14
C LEU A 92 -10.80 -3.18 -3.63
N LEU A 93 -9.62 -2.74 -4.05
CA LEU A 93 -9.10 -2.95 -5.41
C LEU A 93 -8.90 -4.45 -5.68
N ASP A 94 -8.20 -5.15 -4.77
CA ASP A 94 -7.94 -6.59 -4.89
C ASP A 94 -9.25 -7.42 -4.89
N ALA A 95 -10.28 -6.93 -4.21
CA ALA A 95 -11.62 -7.53 -4.18
C ALA A 95 -12.52 -7.14 -5.37
N GLY A 96 -12.04 -6.31 -6.32
CA GLY A 96 -12.81 -5.81 -7.46
C GLY A 96 -13.96 -4.86 -7.09
N ARG A 97 -13.94 -4.26 -5.87
CA ARG A 97 -14.95 -3.29 -5.41
C ARG A 97 -14.60 -1.84 -5.79
N VAL A 98 -13.36 -1.62 -6.16
CA VAL A 98 -12.82 -0.37 -6.68
C VAL A 98 -12.10 -0.70 -7.97
N SER A 99 -12.32 0.09 -9.02
CA SER A 99 -11.60 -0.09 -10.29
C SER A 99 -10.16 0.41 -10.19
N PRO A 100 -9.25 -0.04 -11.08
CA PRO A 100 -7.88 0.50 -11.16
C PRO A 100 -7.85 2.02 -11.36
N ASP A 101 -8.73 2.57 -12.20
CA ASP A 101 -8.80 4.01 -12.45
C ASP A 101 -9.24 4.79 -11.20
N GLU A 102 -10.22 4.27 -10.45
CA GLU A 102 -10.64 4.88 -9.17
C GLU A 102 -9.53 4.78 -8.11
N ALA A 103 -8.81 3.67 -8.06
CA ALA A 103 -7.65 3.51 -7.17
C ALA A 103 -6.54 4.52 -7.52
N GLY A 104 -6.25 4.70 -8.81
CA GLY A 104 -5.32 5.72 -9.30
C GLY A 104 -5.75 7.14 -8.93
N LEU A 105 -7.04 7.46 -9.06
CA LEU A 105 -7.58 8.76 -8.64
C LEU A 105 -7.44 9.00 -7.13
N ARG A 106 -7.69 7.99 -6.31
CA ARG A 106 -7.49 8.06 -4.85
C ARG A 106 -6.03 8.27 -4.49
N MET A 107 -5.13 7.54 -5.15
CA MET A 107 -3.69 7.69 -5.00
C MET A 107 -3.24 9.10 -5.39
N SER A 108 -3.65 9.61 -6.55
CA SER A 108 -3.32 10.97 -7.00
C SER A 108 -3.77 12.05 -6.00
N ARG A 109 -4.96 11.90 -5.41
CA ARG A 109 -5.43 12.82 -4.37
C ARG A 109 -4.62 12.73 -3.08
N ALA A 110 -4.29 11.50 -2.65
CA ALA A 110 -3.53 11.25 -1.42
C ALA A 110 -2.07 11.72 -1.53
N LEU A 111 -1.49 11.66 -2.73
CA LEU A 111 -0.12 12.08 -3.02
C LEU A 111 -0.03 13.51 -3.58
N SER A 112 -1.11 14.28 -3.54
CA SER A 112 -1.09 15.65 -4.04
C SER A 112 -0.23 16.56 -3.14
N ALA A 113 0.34 17.63 -3.73
CA ALA A 113 1.15 18.62 -3.01
C ALA A 113 0.39 19.35 -1.87
N ALA A 114 -0.95 19.29 -1.86
CA ALA A 114 -1.79 19.85 -0.81
C ALA A 114 -1.84 18.98 0.46
N VAL A 115 -1.43 17.71 0.37
CA VAL A 115 -1.42 16.76 1.50
C VAL A 115 -0.05 16.80 2.18
N PRO A 116 0.02 16.90 3.53
CA PRO A 116 1.29 16.83 4.24
C PRO A 116 2.07 15.56 3.89
N ALA A 117 3.38 15.69 3.61
CA ALA A 117 4.22 14.58 3.15
C ALA A 117 4.16 13.31 4.04
N PRO A 118 4.15 13.41 5.39
CA PRO A 118 3.98 12.23 6.24
C PRO A 118 2.64 11.52 6.05
N ALA A 119 1.55 12.26 5.82
CA ALA A 119 0.23 11.68 5.57
C ALA A 119 0.17 10.98 4.20
N ALA A 120 0.77 11.59 3.17
CA ALA A 120 0.90 11.00 1.85
C ALA A 120 1.74 9.71 1.90
N ALA A 121 2.88 9.73 2.60
CA ALA A 121 3.73 8.55 2.81
C ALA A 121 3.00 7.44 3.55
N GLY A 122 2.25 7.76 4.60
CA GLY A 122 1.44 6.80 5.34
C GLY A 122 0.37 6.15 4.45
N TRP A 123 -0.31 6.94 3.62
CA TRP A 123 -1.28 6.39 2.67
C TRP A 123 -0.61 5.42 1.68
N ALA A 124 0.55 5.82 1.11
CA ALA A 124 1.32 4.98 0.20
C ALA A 124 1.79 3.68 0.89
N GLU A 125 2.28 3.77 2.12
CA GLU A 125 2.67 2.60 2.93
C GLU A 125 1.50 1.62 3.08
N GLY A 126 0.32 2.11 3.44
CA GLY A 126 -0.88 1.27 3.57
C GLY A 126 -1.30 0.63 2.25
N PHE A 127 -1.32 1.41 1.16
CA PHE A 127 -1.74 0.94 -0.17
C PHE A 127 -0.80 -0.10 -0.76
N LEU A 128 0.50 0.07 -0.57
CA LEU A 128 1.54 -0.80 -1.10
C LEU A 128 1.90 -1.96 -0.16
N ALA A 129 1.31 -2.01 1.04
CA ALA A 129 1.60 -3.05 2.02
C ALA A 129 1.39 -4.45 1.44
N GLY A 130 2.39 -5.31 1.60
CA GLY A 130 2.35 -6.73 1.26
C GLY A 130 3.00 -7.09 -0.07
N SER A 131 3.03 -6.21 -1.08
CA SER A 131 3.71 -6.51 -2.35
C SER A 131 3.90 -5.27 -3.21
N GLY A 132 5.08 -5.16 -3.83
CA GLY A 132 5.40 -4.19 -4.86
C GLY A 132 4.89 -4.55 -6.26
N LEU A 133 4.31 -5.75 -6.44
CA LEU A 133 3.84 -6.23 -7.76
C LEU A 133 2.85 -5.28 -8.42
N LEU A 134 2.03 -4.57 -7.63
CA LEU A 134 1.10 -3.59 -8.18
C LEU A 134 1.84 -2.49 -8.95
N LEU A 135 2.94 -1.96 -8.40
CA LEU A 135 3.78 -0.96 -9.11
C LEU A 135 4.52 -1.56 -10.30
N VAL A 136 4.83 -2.86 -10.27
CA VAL A 136 5.45 -3.55 -11.40
C VAL A 136 4.47 -3.71 -12.57
N HIS A 137 3.18 -3.91 -12.31
CA HIS A 137 2.19 -4.21 -13.35
C HIS A 137 1.30 -3.02 -13.74
N ASP A 138 1.31 -1.93 -12.98
CA ASP A 138 0.52 -0.73 -13.28
C ASP A 138 1.43 0.50 -13.41
N ASP A 139 1.74 0.85 -14.66
CA ASP A 139 2.62 1.97 -14.98
C ASP A 139 2.03 3.33 -14.55
N LYS A 140 0.70 3.47 -14.49
CA LYS A 140 0.05 4.70 -14.01
C LYS A 140 0.28 4.90 -12.51
N LEU A 141 0.13 3.83 -11.72
CA LEU A 141 0.38 3.89 -10.28
C LEU A 141 1.86 4.11 -9.98
N LEU A 142 2.74 3.49 -10.75
CA LEU A 142 4.19 3.73 -10.63
C LEU A 142 4.53 5.19 -10.95
N ALA A 143 4.03 5.75 -12.05
CA ALA A 143 4.26 7.15 -12.42
C ALA A 143 3.72 8.13 -11.38
N LEU A 144 2.58 7.84 -10.72
CA LEU A 144 2.04 8.66 -9.64
C LEU A 144 2.97 8.65 -8.41
N ALA A 145 3.48 7.47 -8.04
CA ALA A 145 4.42 7.33 -6.91
C ALA A 145 5.74 8.04 -7.20
N ASP A 146 6.29 7.84 -8.39
CA ASP A 146 7.54 8.46 -8.85
C ASP A 146 7.43 9.99 -8.90
N GLY A 147 6.39 10.50 -9.56
CA GLY A 147 6.15 11.95 -9.64
C GLY A 147 5.95 12.60 -8.27
N TRP A 148 5.31 11.91 -7.31
CA TRP A 148 5.20 12.39 -5.94
C TRP A 148 6.56 12.46 -5.26
N LEU A 149 7.37 11.40 -5.35
CA LEU A 149 8.70 11.35 -4.74
C LEU A 149 9.62 12.42 -5.33
N ALA A 150 9.61 12.60 -6.65
CA ALA A 150 10.40 13.61 -7.35
C ALA A 150 9.97 15.04 -7.00
N GLY A 151 8.71 15.26 -6.62
CA GLY A 151 8.17 16.56 -6.20
C GLY A 151 8.44 16.92 -4.73
N LEU A 152 9.01 16.02 -3.92
CA LEU A 152 9.30 16.30 -2.51
C LEU A 152 10.51 17.26 -2.38
N THR A 153 10.42 18.18 -1.41
CA THR A 153 11.59 18.93 -0.95
C THR A 153 12.55 18.02 -0.16
N ALA A 154 13.81 18.38 -0.01
CA ALA A 154 14.80 17.59 0.75
C ALA A 154 14.33 17.31 2.19
N ASP A 155 13.75 18.31 2.86
CA ASP A 155 13.23 18.15 4.23
C ASP A 155 12.02 17.21 4.28
N ALA A 156 11.08 17.35 3.32
CA ALA A 156 9.92 16.48 3.22
C ALA A 156 10.35 15.04 2.90
N PHE A 157 11.31 14.84 2.00
CA PHE A 157 11.86 13.52 1.70
C PHE A 157 12.49 12.87 2.95
N THR A 158 13.29 13.64 3.70
CA THR A 158 13.90 13.15 4.95
C THR A 158 12.83 12.75 5.97
N ALA A 159 11.74 13.52 6.09
CA ALA A 159 10.65 13.23 7.01
C ALA A 159 9.89 11.94 6.64
N VAL A 160 9.74 11.61 5.36
CA VAL A 160 9.00 10.41 4.89
C VAL A 160 9.90 9.18 4.71
N LEU A 161 11.22 9.32 4.77
CA LEU A 161 12.17 8.25 4.53
C LEU A 161 11.94 6.99 5.40
N PRO A 162 11.59 7.09 6.70
CA PRO A 162 11.25 5.91 7.51
C PRO A 162 10.07 5.11 6.95
N ALA A 163 9.01 5.79 6.50
CA ALA A 163 7.84 5.13 5.90
C ALA A 163 8.20 4.48 4.56
N LEU A 164 9.00 5.16 3.72
CA LEU A 164 9.49 4.60 2.46
C LEU A 164 10.33 3.34 2.70
N ARG A 165 11.25 3.36 3.68
CA ARG A 165 12.05 2.19 4.03
C ARG A 165 11.20 1.01 4.47
N ARG A 166 10.17 1.23 5.29
CA ARG A 166 9.23 0.17 5.70
C ARG A 166 8.50 -0.40 4.48
N THR A 167 7.99 0.47 3.61
CA THR A 167 7.24 0.08 2.42
C THR A 167 8.09 -0.74 1.46
N PHE A 168 9.21 -0.19 1.00
CA PHE A 168 10.08 -0.84 0.02
C PHE A 168 10.89 -2.00 0.62
N GLY A 169 11.24 -1.92 1.91
CA GLY A 169 11.89 -3.01 2.64
C GLY A 169 11.03 -4.28 2.75
N GLY A 170 9.70 -4.11 2.74
CA GLY A 170 8.75 -5.22 2.73
C GLY A 170 8.60 -5.92 1.37
N PHE A 171 9.10 -5.33 0.27
CA PHE A 171 9.01 -5.94 -1.05
C PHE A 171 10.06 -7.02 -1.27
N ALA A 172 9.74 -8.05 -2.06
CA ALA A 172 10.71 -9.05 -2.45
C ALA A 172 11.84 -8.43 -3.31
N PRO A 173 13.10 -8.94 -3.22
CA PRO A 173 14.21 -8.38 -3.99
C PRO A 173 13.97 -8.29 -5.51
N PRO A 174 13.30 -9.25 -6.17
CA PRO A 174 12.93 -9.12 -7.58
C PRO A 174 11.95 -7.96 -7.86
N GLU A 175 10.97 -7.73 -6.96
CA GLU A 175 10.01 -6.63 -7.10
C GLU A 175 10.73 -5.28 -7.02
N ARG A 176 11.61 -5.09 -6.03
CA ARG A 176 12.40 -3.85 -5.90
C ARG A 176 13.22 -3.54 -7.14
N ARG A 177 13.88 -4.57 -7.70
CA ARG A 177 14.66 -4.42 -8.96
C ARG A 177 13.78 -4.05 -10.14
N ALA A 178 12.63 -4.71 -10.30
CA ALA A 178 11.70 -4.42 -11.38
C ALA A 178 11.12 -2.99 -11.29
N ILE A 179 10.76 -2.54 -10.07
CA ILE A 179 10.30 -1.17 -9.82
C ILE A 179 11.40 -0.17 -10.18
N GLY A 180 12.64 -0.38 -9.71
CA GLY A 180 13.76 0.51 -10.01
C GLY A 180 14.07 0.62 -11.51
N GLN A 181 14.05 -0.50 -12.24
CA GLN A 181 14.23 -0.50 -13.69
C GLN A 181 13.12 0.28 -14.41
N LYS A 182 11.86 0.11 -14.02
CA LYS A 182 10.74 0.84 -14.59
C LYS A 182 10.77 2.33 -14.28
N ALA A 183 11.09 2.71 -13.03
CA ALA A 183 11.23 4.10 -12.62
C ALA A 183 12.33 4.81 -13.42
N ALA A 184 13.47 4.15 -13.65
CA ALA A 184 14.53 4.70 -14.50
C ALA A 184 14.09 4.95 -15.95
N LEU A 185 13.18 4.13 -16.49
CA LEU A 185 12.60 4.36 -17.83
C LEU A 185 11.62 5.54 -17.83
N LEU A 186 10.90 5.80 -16.74
CA LEU A 186 10.02 6.97 -16.62
C LEU A 186 10.81 8.27 -16.61
N ASP A 187 11.93 8.33 -15.92
CA ASP A 187 12.86 9.48 -15.92
C ASP A 187 13.43 9.75 -17.32
N GLY A 188 13.72 8.71 -18.09
CA GLY A 188 14.22 8.81 -19.48
C GLY A 188 13.17 9.30 -20.48
N SER A 189 11.87 9.08 -20.24
CA SER A 189 10.80 9.45 -21.16
C SER A 189 10.25 10.86 -20.96
N GLY A 190 10.51 11.49 -19.80
CA GLY A 190 10.06 12.85 -19.48
C GLY A 190 11.00 13.98 -19.86
N ARG A 191 12.23 13.68 -20.22
CA ARG A 191 13.20 14.63 -20.80
C ARG A 191 13.49 14.23 -22.22
N GLY A 192 12.97 15.04 -23.14
CA GLY A 192 12.98 14.89 -24.58
C GLY A 192 14.10 14.03 -25.15
N ALA A 193 13.74 13.19 -26.11
CA ALA A 193 14.66 12.39 -26.88
C ALA A 193 15.88 13.22 -27.31
N VAL A 194 16.97 13.13 -26.59
CA VAL A 194 18.29 13.52 -27.05
C VAL A 194 18.98 12.23 -27.48
N ALA A 195 19.45 12.26 -28.72
CA ALA A 195 20.16 11.20 -29.40
C ALA A 195 21.20 10.54 -28.48
N VAL A 196 21.37 9.23 -28.70
CA VAL A 196 22.46 8.42 -28.17
C VAL A 196 23.77 9.20 -28.28
N ALA A 197 24.14 9.93 -27.23
CA ALA A 197 25.47 10.46 -26.97
C ALA A 197 26.06 9.66 -25.80
N ASP A 198 27.34 9.50 -25.83
CA ASP A 198 28.21 8.72 -24.95
C ASP A 198 27.69 8.66 -23.48
N PRO A 199 27.63 7.46 -22.86
CA PRO A 199 27.07 7.32 -21.49
C PRO A 199 27.78 8.10 -20.40
N ASP A 200 28.88 8.77 -20.70
CA ASP A 200 29.70 9.48 -19.71
C ASP A 200 29.56 11.04 -19.73
N ASP A 201 28.81 11.62 -20.68
CA ASP A 201 28.93 13.08 -20.91
C ASP A 201 27.75 13.94 -20.40
N ASP A 202 26.69 13.36 -19.81
CA ASP A 202 25.49 14.15 -19.44
C ASP A 202 24.90 13.86 -18.02
N LEU A 203 25.67 13.26 -17.17
CA LEU A 203 25.32 13.13 -15.75
C LEU A 203 25.73 14.40 -15.01
N ASP A 204 24.78 15.26 -14.63
CA ASP A 204 25.03 16.28 -13.61
C ASP A 204 25.57 15.59 -12.35
N PRO A 205 26.87 15.70 -12.04
CA PRO A 205 27.49 14.96 -10.94
C PRO A 205 26.82 15.24 -9.59
N GLY A 206 26.28 16.45 -9.39
CA GLY A 206 25.59 16.84 -8.17
C GLY A 206 24.25 16.11 -8.01
N ARG A 207 23.50 15.97 -9.10
CA ARG A 207 22.20 15.24 -9.09
C ARG A 207 22.39 13.74 -9.06
N ALA A 208 23.41 13.21 -9.73
CA ALA A 208 23.75 11.79 -9.71
C ALA A 208 24.14 11.33 -8.30
N VAL A 209 24.93 12.11 -7.56
CA VAL A 209 25.31 11.84 -6.16
C VAL A 209 24.08 11.87 -5.24
N LEU A 210 23.16 12.83 -5.43
CA LEU A 210 21.92 12.89 -4.65
C LEU A 210 20.99 11.71 -4.94
N ALA A 211 20.84 11.34 -6.23
CA ALA A 211 20.02 10.20 -6.64
C ALA A 211 20.63 8.86 -6.18
N ALA A 212 21.94 8.68 -6.31
CA ALA A 212 22.65 7.51 -5.81
C ALA A 212 22.59 7.42 -4.28
N GLY A 213 22.74 8.54 -3.58
CA GLY A 213 22.59 8.62 -2.13
C GLY A 213 21.17 8.26 -1.67
N ALA A 214 20.13 8.77 -2.34
CA ALA A 214 18.74 8.45 -2.07
C ALA A 214 18.44 6.96 -2.34
N ALA A 215 18.91 6.42 -3.46
CA ALA A 215 18.77 5.01 -3.79
C ALA A 215 19.50 4.11 -2.79
N ALA A 216 20.72 4.44 -2.39
CA ALA A 216 21.50 3.72 -1.39
C ALA A 216 20.80 3.73 -0.01
N LEU A 217 20.24 4.88 0.39
CA LEU A 217 19.48 5.01 1.64
C LEU A 217 18.18 4.19 1.62
N ILE A 218 17.45 4.16 0.49
CA ILE A 218 16.22 3.38 0.32
C ILE A 218 16.53 1.88 0.32
N LEU A 219 17.64 1.48 -0.33
CA LEU A 219 18.06 0.08 -0.46
C LEU A 219 18.81 -0.44 0.78
N GLY A 220 19.15 0.43 1.75
CA GLY A 220 19.89 0.05 2.95
C GLY A 220 21.36 -0.31 2.67
N VAL A 221 21.91 0.14 1.56
CA VAL A 221 23.31 0.00 1.20
C VAL A 221 24.05 1.21 1.76
N VAL A 222 24.75 1.02 2.88
CA VAL A 222 25.64 2.06 3.44
C VAL A 222 26.88 2.11 2.56
N PRO A 223 27.36 3.31 2.13
CA PRO A 223 28.62 3.44 1.42
C PRO A 223 29.82 3.06 2.32
#